data_c10e5b2dde096fe60bba6fdb635e41c4
#
_entry.id   c10e5b2dde096fe60bba6fdb635e41c4
#
_cell.length_a   1.000
_cell.length_b   1.000
_cell.length_c   1.000
_cell.angle_alpha   90.00
_cell.angle_beta   90.00
_cell.angle_gamma   90.00
#
_symmetry.space_group_name_H-M   'P 1'
#
loop_
_entity.id
_entity.type
_entity.pdbx_description
1 polymer ?
#
loop_
_entity_poly.entity_id
_entity_poly.type
_entity_poly.pdbx_seq_one_letter_code
_entity_poly.pdbx_strand_id
1 'polypeptide(L)'
;MKKLLTLAALLSLAQTGFAQPAKPSYAYYEGLNISMGVAQNTTKDVTNATSMSASVGVAKLNYTFALAYPAKLGLSATFDLRNSPINATENLAVSAPTELSVEPGILLRNNSLLYAKVGSYASRYELAANAARNLSGTSYGIGIKHYIYGQNFIQAEWTQRKADENGAGLAGIKFKQTSAAVLIGFNF
;
A
#
# COMPACT_ATOMS: atom_id res chain seq x y z
N MET A 1 16.44 9.64 10.78
CA MET A 1 17.00 10.35 9.64
C MET A 1 18.06 9.56 8.86
N LYS A 2 19.06 8.90 9.50
CA LYS A 2 20.12 8.14 8.79
C LYS A 2 19.60 7.00 7.89
N LYS A 3 18.55 6.28 8.30
CA LYS A 3 17.96 5.16 7.52
C LYS A 3 17.21 5.59 6.25
N LEU A 4 16.66 6.82 6.22
CA LEU A 4 16.01 7.35 5.02
C LEU A 4 17.01 7.76 3.95
N LEU A 5 18.17 8.30 4.35
CA LEU A 5 19.25 8.67 3.43
C LEU A 5 19.87 7.45 2.74
N THR A 6 20.00 6.32 3.44
CA THR A 6 20.53 5.08 2.87
C THR A 6 19.60 4.49 1.81
N LEU A 7 18.30 4.62 2.00
CA LEU A 7 17.29 4.11 1.06
C LEU A 7 17.20 4.98 -0.21
N ALA A 8 17.31 6.31 -0.07
CA ALA A 8 17.37 7.24 -1.20
C ALA A 8 18.66 7.02 -2.04
N ALA A 9 19.77 6.69 -1.40
CA ALA A 9 21.02 6.35 -2.08
C ALA A 9 20.96 5.02 -2.84
N LEU A 10 20.24 4.01 -2.32
CA LEU A 10 19.99 2.74 -3.02
C LEU A 10 19.10 2.91 -4.25
N LEU A 11 18.10 3.79 -4.19
CA LEU A 11 17.25 4.12 -5.34
C LEU A 11 18.02 4.89 -6.43
N SER A 12 18.96 5.75 -6.06
CA SER A 12 19.78 6.50 -7.03
C SER A 12 20.84 5.63 -7.74
N LEU A 13 21.36 4.61 -7.07
CA LEU A 13 22.31 3.65 -7.67
C LEU A 13 21.66 2.70 -8.69
N ALA A 14 20.37 2.40 -8.55
CA ALA A 14 19.63 1.61 -9.53
C ALA A 14 19.42 2.35 -10.87
N GLN A 15 19.59 3.66 -10.92
CA GLN A 15 19.38 4.47 -12.12
C GLN A 15 20.61 4.49 -13.08
N THR A 16 21.79 4.11 -12.62
CA THR A 16 23.03 4.29 -13.40
C THR A 16 23.49 3.06 -14.19
N GLY A 17 22.79 1.93 -14.09
CA GLY A 17 23.36 0.64 -14.51
C GLY A 17 22.83 0.01 -15.80
N PHE A 18 21.67 0.37 -16.32
CA PHE A 18 21.12 -0.34 -17.48
C PHE A 18 20.49 0.61 -18.49
N ALA A 19 21.23 0.93 -19.56
CA ALA A 19 20.63 1.43 -20.78
C ALA A 19 19.81 0.27 -21.41
N GLN A 20 18.56 0.11 -20.97
CA GLN A 20 17.65 -0.82 -21.62
C GLN A 20 17.23 -0.27 -22.99
N PRO A 21 17.14 -1.14 -24.03
CA PRO A 21 16.58 -0.73 -25.31
C PRO A 21 15.19 -0.13 -25.10
N ALA A 22 14.87 0.93 -25.84
CA ALA A 22 13.57 1.61 -25.73
C ALA A 22 12.44 0.61 -25.92
N LYS A 23 11.80 0.20 -24.82
CA LYS A 23 10.61 -0.66 -24.85
C LYS A 23 9.47 0.12 -25.53
N PRO A 24 8.58 -0.53 -26.29
CA PRO A 24 7.35 0.11 -26.74
C PRO A 24 6.61 0.75 -25.56
N SER A 25 6.01 1.92 -25.75
CA SER A 25 5.43 2.73 -24.65
C SER A 25 4.43 1.97 -23.75
N TYR A 26 3.78 0.94 -24.26
CA TYR A 26 2.87 0.07 -23.50
C TYR A 26 3.59 -0.97 -22.59
N ALA A 27 4.86 -1.26 -22.84
CA ALA A 27 5.63 -2.23 -22.05
C ALA A 27 6.13 -1.66 -20.72
N TYR A 28 6.10 -0.34 -20.54
CA TYR A 28 6.47 0.31 -19.26
C TYR A 28 5.52 -0.01 -18.10
N TYR A 29 4.37 -0.58 -18.39
CA TYR A 29 3.35 -0.91 -17.38
C TYR A 29 3.42 -2.36 -16.91
N GLU A 30 4.37 -3.13 -17.44
CA GLU A 30 4.56 -4.54 -17.13
C GLU A 30 5.83 -4.76 -16.35
N GLY A 31 5.87 -5.82 -15.54
CA GLY A 31 7.02 -6.18 -14.77
C GLY A 31 6.93 -5.81 -13.31
N LEU A 32 8.08 -5.84 -12.67
CA LEU A 32 8.23 -5.57 -11.25
C LEU A 32 8.25 -4.05 -11.00
N ASN A 33 7.40 -3.61 -10.09
CA ASN A 33 7.34 -2.23 -9.65
C ASN A 33 7.67 -2.15 -8.16
N ILE A 34 8.52 -1.21 -7.80
CA ILE A 34 8.81 -0.87 -6.41
C ILE A 34 8.44 0.58 -6.20
N SER A 35 7.65 0.87 -5.19
CA SER A 35 7.25 2.24 -4.85
C SER A 35 7.26 2.49 -3.35
N MET A 36 7.48 3.74 -3.00
CA MET A 36 7.49 4.22 -1.63
C MET A 36 6.82 5.58 -1.56
N GLY A 37 6.23 5.87 -0.41
CA GLY A 37 5.57 7.16 -0.22
C GLY A 37 5.01 7.34 1.16
N VAL A 38 4.00 8.18 1.22
CA VAL A 38 3.30 8.52 2.46
C VAL A 38 1.82 8.25 2.28
N ALA A 39 1.19 7.80 3.35
CA ALA A 39 -0.25 7.63 3.44
C ALA A 39 -0.80 8.36 4.66
N GLN A 40 -1.98 8.92 4.50
CA GLN A 40 -2.82 9.37 5.60
C GLN A 40 -3.80 8.26 5.93
N ASN A 41 -3.59 7.61 7.06
CA ASN A 41 -4.46 6.56 7.56
C ASN A 41 -5.44 7.14 8.57
N THR A 42 -6.73 6.87 8.38
CA THR A 42 -7.77 7.16 9.37
C THR A 42 -8.34 5.83 9.84
N THR A 43 -8.09 5.49 11.08
CA THR A 43 -8.56 4.26 11.72
C THR A 43 -9.75 4.57 12.60
N LYS A 44 -10.83 3.85 12.40
CA LYS A 44 -12.07 3.95 13.17
C LYS A 44 -12.31 2.63 13.91
N ASP A 45 -12.40 2.72 15.22
CA ASP A 45 -12.96 1.67 16.03
C ASP A 45 -14.49 1.73 15.91
N VAL A 46 -15.07 0.71 15.29
CA VAL A 46 -16.52 0.67 15.04
C VAL A 46 -17.29 0.43 16.34
N THR A 47 -16.67 -0.22 17.33
CA THR A 47 -17.31 -0.57 18.61
C THR A 47 -17.43 0.65 19.52
N ASN A 48 -16.36 1.48 19.60
CA ASN A 48 -16.29 2.63 20.50
C ASN A 48 -16.54 3.98 19.81
N ALA A 49 -16.87 3.98 18.51
CA ALA A 49 -17.09 5.16 17.68
C ALA A 49 -15.93 6.18 17.68
N THR A 50 -14.74 5.77 18.10
CA THR A 50 -13.55 6.63 18.10
C THR A 50 -12.83 6.57 16.76
N SER A 51 -12.22 7.67 16.35
CA SER A 51 -11.50 7.78 15.09
C SER A 51 -10.18 8.52 15.30
N MET A 52 -9.09 7.98 14.78
CA MET A 52 -7.77 8.60 14.80
C MET A 52 -7.13 8.60 13.43
N SER A 53 -6.38 9.64 13.15
CA SER A 53 -5.64 9.79 11.89
C SER A 53 -4.14 9.86 12.15
N ALA A 54 -3.37 9.20 11.29
CA ALA A 54 -1.92 9.23 11.35
C ALA A 54 -1.30 9.21 9.95
N SER A 55 -0.21 9.94 9.79
CA SER A 55 0.63 9.85 8.59
C SER A 55 1.66 8.74 8.77
N VAL A 56 1.71 7.82 7.81
CA VAL A 56 2.62 6.68 7.82
C VAL A 56 3.43 6.62 6.54
N GLY A 57 4.66 6.11 6.62
CA GLY A 57 5.40 5.70 5.43
C GLY A 57 4.82 4.41 4.87
N VAL A 58 4.79 4.28 3.55
CA VAL A 58 4.29 3.10 2.84
C VAL A 58 5.34 2.62 1.85
N ALA A 59 5.57 1.31 1.81
CA ALA A 59 6.32 0.64 0.76
C ALA A 59 5.40 -0.34 0.04
N LYS A 60 5.51 -0.40 -1.30
CA LYS A 60 4.69 -1.30 -2.12
C LYS A 60 5.56 -1.98 -3.15
N LEU A 61 5.40 -3.29 -3.24
CA LEU A 61 5.91 -4.15 -4.28
C LEU A 61 4.74 -4.60 -5.14
N ASN A 62 4.86 -4.47 -6.46
CA ASN A 62 3.80 -4.87 -7.37
C ASN A 62 4.40 -5.52 -8.61
N TYR A 63 3.78 -6.58 -9.11
CA TYR A 63 4.09 -7.15 -10.41
C TYR A 63 2.87 -7.01 -11.32
N THR A 64 3.06 -6.37 -12.48
CA THR A 64 1.98 -6.10 -13.44
C THR A 64 2.13 -6.97 -14.68
N PHE A 65 1.06 -7.69 -15.02
CA PHE A 65 0.94 -8.55 -16.18
C PHE A 65 0.14 -7.85 -17.29
N ALA A 66 0.53 -8.07 -18.54
CA ALA A 66 -0.35 -7.80 -19.66
C ALA A 66 -1.41 -8.89 -19.77
N LEU A 67 -2.67 -8.49 -19.91
CA LEU A 67 -3.74 -9.41 -20.31
C LEU A 67 -4.02 -9.26 -21.81
N ALA A 68 -4.71 -8.19 -22.15
CA ALA A 68 -4.96 -7.75 -23.53
C ALA A 68 -5.12 -6.23 -23.48
N TYR A 69 -4.55 -5.52 -24.46
CA TYR A 69 -4.67 -4.07 -24.47
C TYR A 69 -6.15 -3.63 -24.48
N PRO A 70 -6.56 -2.71 -23.61
CA PRO A 70 -5.77 -1.94 -22.62
C PRO A 70 -5.72 -2.57 -21.22
N ALA A 71 -6.18 -3.80 -21.01
CA ALA A 71 -6.33 -4.42 -19.70
C ALA A 71 -4.99 -4.91 -19.13
N LYS A 72 -4.79 -4.67 -17.83
CA LYS A 72 -3.65 -5.09 -17.03
C LYS A 72 -4.12 -5.77 -15.75
N LEU A 73 -3.28 -6.63 -15.18
CA LEU A 73 -3.51 -7.27 -13.90
C LEU A 73 -2.26 -7.12 -13.04
N GLY A 74 -2.39 -6.51 -11.87
CA GLY A 74 -1.33 -6.41 -10.88
C GLY A 74 -1.52 -7.40 -9.74
N LEU A 75 -0.39 -7.88 -9.19
CA LEU A 75 -0.32 -8.52 -7.88
C LEU A 75 0.55 -7.65 -6.99
N SER A 76 0.09 -7.26 -5.83
CA SER A 76 0.84 -6.35 -4.97
C SER A 76 0.92 -6.78 -3.52
N ALA A 77 2.05 -6.42 -2.88
CA ALA A 77 2.24 -6.44 -1.44
C ALA A 77 2.49 -5.01 -0.97
N THR A 78 1.71 -4.53 0.00
CA THR A 78 1.84 -3.20 0.58
C THR A 78 2.18 -3.32 2.06
N PHE A 79 3.11 -2.50 2.52
CA PHE A 79 3.61 -2.48 3.89
C PHE A 79 3.55 -1.07 4.44
N ASP A 80 2.83 -0.87 5.53
CA ASP A 80 2.92 0.39 6.27
C ASP A 80 4.18 0.32 7.16
N LEU A 81 5.06 1.31 7.05
CA LEU A 81 6.38 1.32 7.70
C LEU A 81 6.34 1.83 9.16
N ARG A 82 5.17 2.21 9.63
CA ARG A 82 4.95 2.73 10.98
C ARG A 82 3.60 2.27 11.52
N ASN A 83 3.55 2.13 12.84
CA ASN A 83 2.31 1.81 13.54
C ASN A 83 1.29 2.95 13.41
N SER A 84 0.03 2.59 13.22
CA SER A 84 -1.09 3.53 13.20
C SER A 84 -1.78 3.53 14.56
N PRO A 85 -1.83 4.66 15.30
CA PRO A 85 -2.53 4.72 16.58
C PRO A 85 -4.05 4.54 16.37
N ILE A 86 -4.71 3.88 17.33
CA ILE A 86 -6.16 3.71 17.36
C ILE A 86 -6.78 4.53 18.47
N ASN A 87 -6.11 4.56 19.64
CA ASN A 87 -6.57 5.29 20.79
C ASN A 87 -5.37 5.87 21.55
N ALA A 88 -5.35 7.22 21.70
CA ALA A 88 -4.25 7.91 22.37
C ALA A 88 -4.25 7.68 23.89
N THR A 89 -5.43 7.43 24.48
CA THR A 89 -5.56 7.27 25.93
C THR A 89 -5.08 5.90 26.40
N GLU A 90 -5.22 4.88 25.56
CA GLU A 90 -4.88 3.50 25.90
C GLU A 90 -3.58 3.01 25.26
N ASN A 91 -2.86 3.89 24.55
CA ASN A 91 -1.64 3.54 23.76
C ASN A 91 -1.85 2.35 22.81
N LEU A 92 -3.05 2.25 22.24
CA LEU A 92 -3.40 1.20 21.32
C LEU A 92 -2.91 1.54 19.92
N ALA A 93 -2.19 0.61 19.29
CA ALA A 93 -1.68 0.79 17.94
C ALA A 93 -1.85 -0.49 17.09
N VAL A 94 -2.08 -0.27 15.80
CA VAL A 94 -1.95 -1.32 14.78
C VAL A 94 -0.53 -1.31 14.28
N SER A 95 0.22 -2.39 14.49
CA SER A 95 1.60 -2.48 14.08
C SER A 95 1.75 -3.07 12.69
N ALA A 96 2.56 -2.39 11.88
CA ALA A 96 3.10 -2.83 10.59
C ALA A 96 2.10 -3.60 9.70
N PRO A 97 0.94 -3.03 9.34
CA PRO A 97 -0.02 -3.71 8.51
C PRO A 97 0.58 -4.13 7.17
N THR A 98 0.30 -5.38 6.80
CA THR A 98 0.68 -5.96 5.52
C THR A 98 -0.58 -6.27 4.72
N GLU A 99 -0.55 -5.97 3.44
CA GLU A 99 -1.66 -6.21 2.54
C GLU A 99 -1.17 -6.90 1.27
N LEU A 100 -1.84 -7.98 0.89
CA LEU A 100 -1.67 -8.67 -0.39
C LEU A 100 -2.91 -8.44 -1.23
N SER A 101 -2.75 -7.96 -2.46
CA SER A 101 -3.89 -7.61 -3.30
C SER A 101 -3.69 -7.91 -4.77
N VAL A 102 -4.83 -8.07 -5.44
CA VAL A 102 -4.96 -8.17 -6.90
C VAL A 102 -5.46 -6.82 -7.40
N GLU A 103 -4.88 -6.34 -8.50
CA GLU A 103 -5.10 -5.00 -9.04
C GLU A 103 -5.48 -5.08 -10.53
N PRO A 104 -6.74 -5.41 -10.87
CA PRO A 104 -7.21 -5.27 -12.24
C PRO A 104 -7.23 -3.79 -12.65
N GLY A 105 -6.73 -3.49 -13.84
CA GLY A 105 -6.60 -2.12 -14.31
C GLY A 105 -6.73 -1.96 -15.81
N ILE A 106 -6.89 -0.72 -16.20
CA ILE A 106 -6.96 -0.31 -17.61
C ILE A 106 -5.95 0.80 -17.89
N LEU A 107 -5.25 0.66 -19.00
CA LEU A 107 -4.31 1.66 -19.48
C LEU A 107 -5.06 2.78 -20.19
N LEU A 108 -4.82 4.02 -19.75
CA LEU A 108 -5.35 5.22 -20.35
C LEU A 108 -4.35 5.80 -21.37
N ARG A 109 -4.84 6.65 -22.29
CA ARG A 109 -4.01 7.19 -23.38
C ARG A 109 -2.85 8.09 -22.94
N ASN A 110 -2.92 8.66 -21.75
CA ASN A 110 -1.97 9.64 -21.22
C ASN A 110 -0.92 9.03 -20.30
N ASN A 111 -0.42 7.85 -20.59
CA ASN A 111 0.56 7.13 -19.78
C ASN A 111 0.10 6.89 -18.33
N SER A 112 -1.19 6.68 -18.12
CA SER A 112 -1.77 6.40 -16.82
C SER A 112 -2.40 5.01 -16.80
N LEU A 113 -2.25 4.32 -15.68
CA LEU A 113 -2.93 3.06 -15.37
C LEU A 113 -3.93 3.33 -14.25
N LEU A 114 -5.22 3.26 -14.56
CA LEU A 114 -6.29 3.25 -13.57
C LEU A 114 -6.54 1.82 -13.15
N TYR A 115 -6.61 1.55 -11.83
CA TYR A 115 -6.84 0.20 -11.32
C TYR A 115 -7.77 0.20 -10.11
N ALA A 116 -8.51 -0.89 -9.98
CA ALA A 116 -9.16 -1.27 -8.74
C ALA A 116 -8.23 -2.20 -7.95
N LYS A 117 -8.49 -2.35 -6.66
CA LYS A 117 -7.69 -3.16 -5.76
C LYS A 117 -8.62 -3.96 -4.84
N VAL A 118 -8.35 -5.24 -4.72
CA VAL A 118 -9.02 -6.12 -3.75
C VAL A 118 -7.99 -7.07 -3.15
N GLY A 119 -8.02 -7.25 -1.85
CA GLY A 119 -6.98 -8.02 -1.19
C GLY A 119 -7.32 -8.50 0.21
N SER A 120 -6.33 -9.15 0.79
CA SER A 120 -6.28 -9.59 2.16
C SER A 120 -5.35 -8.68 2.95
N TYR A 121 -5.76 -8.34 4.14
CA TYR A 121 -5.08 -7.45 5.07
C TYR A 121 -4.78 -8.22 6.36
N ALA A 122 -3.55 -8.09 6.84
CA ALA A 122 -3.10 -8.65 8.11
C ALA A 122 -2.33 -7.59 8.89
N SER A 123 -2.55 -7.53 10.19
CA SER A 123 -1.81 -6.66 11.09
C SER A 123 -1.76 -7.24 12.49
N ARG A 124 -0.96 -6.63 13.34
CA ARG A 124 -0.86 -6.97 14.75
C ARG A 124 -1.41 -5.82 15.57
N TYR A 125 -2.29 -6.14 16.48
CA TYR A 125 -2.85 -5.21 17.44
C TYR A 125 -2.10 -5.34 18.76
N GLU A 126 -1.55 -4.25 19.26
CA GLU A 126 -0.83 -4.20 20.53
C GLU A 126 -1.70 -3.52 21.58
N LEU A 127 -2.04 -4.28 22.62
CA LEU A 127 -2.67 -3.75 23.83
C LEU A 127 -1.60 -3.33 24.84
N ALA A 128 -1.85 -2.27 25.60
CA ALA A 128 -0.94 -1.73 26.63
C ALA A 128 -0.49 -2.77 27.69
N ALA A 129 -1.16 -3.92 27.80
CA ALA A 129 -0.89 -4.99 28.75
C ALA A 129 -0.07 -6.15 28.18
N ASN A 130 0.77 -5.94 27.16
CA ASN A 130 1.58 -6.98 26.49
C ASN A 130 0.78 -8.12 25.81
N ALA A 131 -0.50 -7.95 25.58
CA ALA A 131 -1.30 -8.88 24.81
C ALA A 131 -1.34 -8.45 23.34
N ALA A 132 -0.50 -9.04 22.51
CA ALA A 132 -0.56 -8.80 21.07
C ALA A 132 -1.58 -9.76 20.44
N ARG A 133 -2.43 -9.24 19.53
CA ARG A 133 -3.42 -10.02 18.80
C ARG A 133 -3.28 -9.84 17.30
N ASN A 134 -3.53 -10.87 16.54
CA ASN A 134 -3.52 -10.81 15.10
C ASN A 134 -4.91 -10.39 14.59
N LEU A 135 -4.91 -9.39 13.74
CA LEU A 135 -6.08 -8.94 12.99
C LEU A 135 -5.93 -9.37 11.54
N SER A 136 -6.96 -9.88 10.96
CA SER A 136 -7.03 -10.16 9.53
C SER A 136 -8.34 -9.67 8.96
N GLY A 137 -8.35 -9.41 7.66
CA GLY A 137 -9.53 -8.91 7.04
C GLY A 137 -9.37 -8.70 5.53
N THR A 138 -10.24 -7.89 4.97
CA THR A 138 -10.27 -7.58 3.55
C THR A 138 -9.92 -6.13 3.29
N SER A 139 -9.30 -5.89 2.14
CA SER A 139 -9.04 -4.55 1.62
C SER A 139 -9.64 -4.38 0.24
N TYR A 140 -10.06 -3.17 -0.07
CA TYR A 140 -10.48 -2.77 -1.40
C TYR A 140 -10.14 -1.29 -1.63
N GLY A 141 -9.89 -0.93 -2.87
CA GLY A 141 -9.48 0.42 -3.19
C GLY A 141 -9.47 0.70 -4.68
N ILE A 142 -9.04 1.91 -4.98
CA ILE A 142 -8.80 2.37 -6.34
C ILE A 142 -7.51 3.15 -6.36
N GLY A 143 -6.83 3.17 -7.49
CA GLY A 143 -5.63 3.97 -7.66
C GLY A 143 -5.37 4.33 -9.10
N ILE A 144 -4.52 5.31 -9.25
CA ILE A 144 -3.99 5.74 -10.54
C ILE A 144 -2.47 5.79 -10.45
N LYS A 145 -1.81 5.21 -11.43
CA LYS A 145 -0.36 5.25 -11.60
C LYS A 145 -0.06 6.01 -12.89
N HIS A 146 0.71 7.07 -12.81
CA HIS A 146 1.10 7.90 -13.94
C HIS A 146 2.62 7.83 -14.15
N TYR A 147 3.04 7.40 -15.34
CA TYR A 147 4.45 7.35 -15.73
C TYR A 147 4.90 8.72 -16.22
N ILE A 148 5.91 9.28 -15.55
CA ILE A 148 6.41 10.64 -15.81
C ILE A 148 7.47 10.61 -16.89
N TYR A 149 8.50 9.77 -16.69
CA TYR A 149 9.62 9.63 -17.60
C TYR A 149 10.21 8.22 -17.50
N GLY A 150 10.28 7.52 -18.62
CA GLY A 150 10.82 6.17 -18.68
C GLY A 150 10.10 5.21 -17.72
N GLN A 151 10.85 4.71 -16.76
CA GLN A 151 10.37 3.71 -15.79
C GLN A 151 9.87 4.34 -14.49
N ASN A 152 9.99 5.67 -14.32
CA ASN A 152 9.56 6.35 -13.10
C ASN A 152 8.06 6.68 -13.14
N PHE A 153 7.38 6.53 -12.01
CA PHE A 153 5.97 6.83 -11.90
C PHE A 153 5.61 7.50 -10.57
N ILE A 154 4.50 8.23 -10.59
CA ILE A 154 3.77 8.67 -9.40
C ILE A 154 2.49 7.86 -9.33
N GLN A 155 2.10 7.46 -8.12
CA GLN A 155 0.89 6.71 -7.86
C GLN A 155 0.09 7.38 -6.75
N ALA A 156 -1.20 7.55 -6.97
CA ALA A 156 -2.16 7.93 -5.94
C ALA A 156 -3.12 6.76 -5.71
N GLU A 157 -3.37 6.42 -4.45
CA GLU A 157 -4.19 5.27 -4.07
C GLU A 157 -5.10 5.63 -2.90
N TRP A 158 -6.35 5.22 -3.00
CA TRP A 158 -7.29 5.21 -1.89
C TRP A 158 -7.65 3.76 -1.57
N THR A 159 -7.53 3.37 -0.30
CA THR A 159 -7.79 2.00 0.15
C THR A 159 -8.64 2.01 1.40
N GLN A 160 -9.61 1.12 1.48
CA GLN A 160 -10.37 0.83 2.68
C GLN A 160 -10.07 -0.59 3.12
N ARG A 161 -9.69 -0.74 4.40
CA ARG A 161 -9.38 -2.00 5.06
C ARG A 161 -10.42 -2.24 6.13
N LYS A 162 -10.96 -3.45 6.18
CA LYS A 162 -11.87 -3.91 7.23
C LYS A 162 -11.24 -5.13 7.87
N ALA A 163 -11.02 -5.09 9.15
CA ALA A 163 -10.50 -6.21 9.91
C ALA A 163 -11.49 -6.59 11.00
N ASP A 164 -11.72 -7.88 11.10
CA ASP A 164 -12.48 -8.49 12.17
C ASP A 164 -11.51 -9.29 13.05
N GLU A 165 -11.72 -9.28 14.34
CA GLU A 165 -10.95 -10.10 15.26
C GLU A 165 -11.34 -11.58 15.09
N ASN A 166 -10.38 -12.39 14.65
CA ASN A 166 -10.51 -13.85 14.64
C ASN A 166 -9.82 -14.42 15.89
N GLY A 167 -10.48 -14.37 17.06
CA GLY A 167 -9.89 -14.93 18.26
C GLY A 167 -10.87 -15.03 19.42
N ALA A 168 -10.90 -16.19 20.06
CA ALA A 168 -11.72 -16.44 21.23
C ALA A 168 -11.34 -15.50 22.39
N GLY A 169 -12.23 -14.61 22.80
CA GLY A 169 -12.12 -13.95 24.08
C GLY A 169 -12.39 -12.46 24.16
N LEU A 170 -12.50 -11.72 23.08
CA LEU A 170 -13.01 -10.34 23.09
C LEU A 170 -14.13 -10.21 22.07
N ALA A 171 -15.32 -9.96 22.55
CA ALA A 171 -16.48 -9.78 21.68
C ALA A 171 -16.26 -8.61 20.72
N GLY A 172 -15.90 -8.94 19.46
CA GLY A 172 -16.28 -8.13 18.32
C GLY A 172 -15.63 -6.77 18.14
N ILE A 173 -14.30 -6.62 18.37
CA ILE A 173 -13.63 -5.38 17.95
C ILE A 173 -13.56 -5.38 16.42
N LYS A 174 -14.27 -4.42 15.81
CA LYS A 174 -14.30 -4.23 14.36
C LYS A 174 -13.54 -2.95 14.02
N PHE A 175 -12.52 -3.08 13.19
CA PHE A 175 -11.78 -1.93 12.70
C PHE A 175 -12.09 -1.64 11.24
N LYS A 176 -12.19 -0.35 10.97
CA LYS A 176 -12.23 0.18 9.63
C LYS A 176 -11.10 1.19 9.48
N GLN A 177 -10.18 0.94 8.56
CA GLN A 177 -9.13 1.88 8.22
C GLN A 177 -9.33 2.37 6.79
N THR A 178 -9.28 3.69 6.62
CA THR A 178 -9.23 4.33 5.31
C THR A 178 -7.85 4.94 5.13
N SER A 179 -7.23 4.67 4.00
CA SER A 179 -5.89 5.13 3.65
C SER A 179 -5.95 5.91 2.34
N ALA A 180 -5.36 7.09 2.33
CA ALA A 180 -5.07 7.84 1.11
C ALA A 180 -3.55 7.98 0.99
N ALA A 181 -2.96 7.46 -0.07
CA ALA A 181 -1.51 7.37 -0.26
C ALA A 181 -1.06 8.05 -1.54
N VAL A 182 0.12 8.65 -1.49
CA VAL A 182 0.88 9.10 -2.66
C VAL A 182 2.24 8.43 -2.62
N LEU A 183 2.61 7.76 -3.71
CA LEU A 183 3.85 7.01 -3.84
C LEU A 183 4.59 7.45 -5.10
N ILE A 184 5.90 7.35 -5.04
CA ILE A 184 6.79 7.43 -6.20
C ILE A 184 7.46 6.07 -6.37
N GLY A 185 7.70 5.66 -7.59
CA GLY A 185 8.25 4.33 -7.83
C GLY A 185 8.95 4.19 -9.16
N PHE A 186 9.48 3.01 -9.33
CA PHE A 186 10.25 2.59 -10.48
C PHE A 186 9.76 1.21 -10.95
N ASN A 187 9.72 1.02 -12.28
CA ASN A 187 9.38 -0.23 -12.94
C ASN A 187 10.65 -0.84 -13.57
N PHE A 188 10.86 -2.14 -13.34
CA PHE A 188 12.02 -2.91 -13.82
C PHE A 188 11.69 -3.73 -15.06
#